data_df3f13bceb0e46f4282a272200e7fe57
#
_entry.id   df3f13bceb0e46f4282a272200e7fe57
#
_cell.length_a   1.000
_cell.length_b   1.000
_cell.length_c   1.000
_cell.angle_alpha   90.00
_cell.angle_beta   90.00
_cell.angle_gamma   90.00
#
_symmetry.space_group_name_H-M   'P 1'
#
loop_
_entity.id
_entity.type
_entity.pdbx_description
1 polymer ?
#
loop_
_entity_poly.entity_id
_entity_poly.type
_entity_poly.pdbx_seq_one_letter_code
_entity_poly.pdbx_strand_id
1 'polypeptide(L)'
;GVQTCALPIFVVRSGIGKVNAAICTQILADHFDVDLVINTGIAGSLDAAIDIGDMVISTDAVQHDMDTSIFGDPIGQVPRMDTFAFPADAQLVEKAVRANQEANPDIHTFTGRIASGDQFISSQEVKERIVTLFGAKCAEMEGAAIAHGAYLNQIPCVIVRAISDKADNSASMDYPAFEKKEIGRASC
;
A
#
# COMPACT_ATOMS: atom_id res chain seq x y z
N GLY A 1 -9.70 -37.71 -7.76
CA GLY A 1 -9.13 -36.47 -8.25
C GLY A 1 -9.65 -35.33 -7.43
N VAL A 2 -8.79 -34.65 -6.67
CA VAL A 2 -9.12 -33.39 -5.98
C VAL A 2 -9.26 -32.34 -7.06
N GLN A 3 -10.49 -31.95 -7.35
CA GLN A 3 -10.77 -30.80 -8.21
C GLN A 3 -10.48 -29.54 -7.36
N THR A 4 -9.29 -29.00 -7.49
CA THR A 4 -8.99 -27.66 -7.00
C THR A 4 -9.76 -26.68 -7.90
N CYS A 5 -10.91 -26.21 -7.45
CA CYS A 5 -11.51 -25.01 -8.00
C CYS A 5 -10.53 -23.87 -7.71
N ALA A 6 -9.69 -23.54 -8.68
CA ALA A 6 -8.97 -22.28 -8.64
C ALA A 6 -10.04 -21.18 -8.73
N LEU A 7 -10.17 -20.38 -7.68
CA LEU A 7 -10.98 -19.17 -7.74
C LEU A 7 -10.42 -18.28 -8.85
N PRO A 8 -11.26 -17.62 -9.66
CA PRO A 8 -10.75 -16.71 -10.68
C PRO A 8 -9.91 -15.61 -10.02
N ILE A 9 -8.68 -15.44 -10.48
CA ILE A 9 -7.78 -14.38 -10.06
C ILE A 9 -7.68 -13.37 -11.20
N PHE A 10 -8.04 -12.12 -10.91
CA PHE A 10 -7.87 -11.01 -11.84
C PHE A 10 -6.59 -10.26 -11.49
N VAL A 11 -5.64 -10.21 -12.42
CA VAL A 11 -4.43 -9.41 -12.27
C VAL A 11 -4.56 -8.18 -13.17
N VAL A 12 -4.56 -7.01 -12.55
CA VAL A 12 -4.76 -5.74 -13.26
C VAL A 12 -3.71 -4.72 -12.85
N ARG A 13 -3.35 -3.84 -13.78
CA ARG A 13 -2.51 -2.68 -13.51
C ARG A 13 -3.42 -1.47 -13.28
N SER A 14 -3.42 -0.92 -12.07
CA SER A 14 -4.27 0.22 -11.69
C SER A 14 -3.84 1.55 -12.34
N GLY A 15 -2.56 1.67 -12.74
CA GLY A 15 -1.95 2.96 -13.08
C GLY A 15 -1.42 3.67 -11.83
N ILE A 16 -0.79 4.82 -12.04
CA ILE A 16 -0.15 5.60 -10.98
C ILE A 16 -1.12 6.64 -10.42
N GLY A 17 -1.08 6.83 -9.09
CA GLY A 17 -1.82 7.86 -8.38
C GLY A 17 -3.21 7.44 -7.93
N LYS A 18 -3.74 8.20 -6.98
CA LYS A 18 -4.97 7.87 -6.24
C LYS A 18 -6.20 7.75 -7.11
N VAL A 19 -6.35 8.59 -8.12
CA VAL A 19 -7.53 8.58 -9.01
C VAL A 19 -7.56 7.29 -9.84
N ASN A 20 -6.45 6.92 -10.49
CA ASN A 20 -6.36 5.68 -11.26
C ASN A 20 -6.64 4.46 -10.38
N ALA A 21 -6.04 4.44 -9.20
CA ALA A 21 -6.20 3.36 -8.23
C ALA A 21 -7.65 3.19 -7.77
N ALA A 22 -8.33 4.28 -7.41
CA ALA A 22 -9.72 4.26 -6.97
C ALA A 22 -10.68 3.82 -8.09
N ILE A 23 -10.50 4.35 -9.31
CA ILE A 23 -11.31 3.96 -10.48
C ILE A 23 -11.13 2.47 -10.79
N CYS A 24 -9.90 1.98 -10.78
CA CYS A 24 -9.62 0.56 -11.00
C CYS A 24 -10.33 -0.32 -9.96
N THR A 25 -10.25 0.05 -8.69
CA THR A 25 -10.93 -0.66 -7.60
C THR A 25 -12.44 -0.69 -7.80
N GLN A 26 -13.05 0.44 -8.17
CA GLN A 26 -14.49 0.50 -8.41
C GLN A 26 -14.92 -0.33 -9.62
N ILE A 27 -14.14 -0.33 -10.70
CA ILE A 27 -14.41 -1.20 -11.87
C ILE A 27 -14.36 -2.68 -11.47
N LEU A 28 -13.40 -3.08 -10.65
CA LEU A 28 -13.31 -4.46 -10.15
C LEU A 28 -14.53 -4.82 -9.29
N ALA A 29 -14.96 -3.92 -8.41
CA ALA A 29 -16.14 -4.12 -7.58
C ALA A 29 -17.43 -4.26 -8.41
N ASP A 30 -17.61 -3.39 -9.42
CA ASP A 30 -18.86 -3.32 -10.19
C ASP A 30 -19.01 -4.40 -11.26
N HIS A 31 -17.90 -4.85 -11.83
CA HIS A 31 -17.95 -5.69 -13.05
C HIS A 31 -17.35 -7.07 -12.89
N PHE A 32 -16.62 -7.35 -11.81
CA PHE A 32 -15.88 -8.60 -11.65
C PHE A 32 -16.26 -9.40 -10.39
N ASP A 33 -17.19 -8.90 -9.59
CA ASP A 33 -17.70 -9.57 -8.38
C ASP A 33 -16.57 -10.12 -7.49
N VAL A 34 -15.58 -9.26 -7.20
CA VAL A 34 -14.39 -9.66 -6.46
C VAL A 34 -14.66 -9.80 -4.97
N ASP A 35 -14.23 -10.90 -4.36
CA ASP A 35 -14.40 -11.19 -2.93
C ASP A 35 -13.38 -10.46 -2.04
N LEU A 36 -12.23 -10.10 -2.60
CA LEU A 36 -11.14 -9.43 -1.89
C LEU A 36 -10.19 -8.70 -2.86
N VAL A 37 -9.46 -7.73 -2.35
CA VAL A 37 -8.45 -6.98 -3.10
C VAL A 37 -7.10 -7.12 -2.41
N ILE A 38 -6.08 -7.54 -3.18
CA ILE A 38 -4.68 -7.50 -2.76
C ILE A 38 -3.97 -6.50 -3.65
N ASN A 39 -3.48 -5.41 -3.08
CA ASN A 39 -2.68 -4.44 -3.82
C ASN A 39 -1.20 -4.71 -3.58
N THR A 40 -0.46 -4.97 -4.65
CA THR A 40 1.00 -5.19 -4.59
C THR A 40 1.74 -4.08 -5.33
N GLY A 41 2.92 -3.73 -4.85
CA GLY A 41 3.75 -2.69 -5.46
C GLY A 41 5.00 -2.40 -4.65
N ILE A 42 5.60 -1.27 -4.95
CA ILE A 42 6.81 -0.79 -4.26
C ILE A 42 6.50 0.47 -3.45
N ALA A 43 7.36 0.79 -2.49
CA ALA A 43 7.22 1.97 -1.64
C ALA A 43 8.58 2.44 -1.11
N GLY A 44 8.65 3.72 -0.75
CA GLY A 44 9.77 4.28 -0.01
C GLY A 44 9.61 4.05 1.50
N SER A 45 10.70 3.61 2.17
CA SER A 45 10.70 3.38 3.61
C SER A 45 10.62 4.68 4.40
N LEU A 46 9.73 4.73 5.37
CA LEU A 46 9.63 5.80 6.35
C LEU A 46 10.24 5.43 7.71
N ASP A 47 10.61 4.16 7.90
CA ASP A 47 11.19 3.64 9.14
C ASP A 47 12.65 3.24 8.89
N ALA A 48 13.55 3.73 9.76
CA ALA A 48 14.99 3.45 9.63
C ALA A 48 15.34 1.96 9.76
N ALA A 49 14.50 1.19 10.45
CA ALA A 49 14.70 -0.25 10.63
C ALA A 49 14.31 -1.08 9.41
N ILE A 50 13.65 -0.48 8.42
CA ILE A 50 13.18 -1.18 7.22
C ILE A 50 14.10 -0.86 6.05
N ASP A 51 14.77 -1.86 5.50
CA ASP A 51 15.75 -1.70 4.44
C ASP A 51 15.18 -1.93 3.03
N ILE A 52 15.93 -1.51 2.02
CA ILE A 52 15.61 -1.75 0.61
C ILE A 52 15.59 -3.27 0.37
N GLY A 53 14.49 -3.76 -0.19
CA GLY A 53 14.23 -5.17 -0.39
C GLY A 53 13.35 -5.82 0.67
N ASP A 54 13.16 -5.18 1.83
CA ASP A 54 12.21 -5.66 2.84
C ASP A 54 10.77 -5.47 2.38
N MET A 55 9.85 -6.18 3.05
CA MET A 55 8.43 -6.15 2.76
C MET A 55 7.64 -5.48 3.88
N VAL A 56 6.69 -4.63 3.49
CA VAL A 56 5.70 -4.03 4.41
C VAL A 56 4.30 -4.48 4.01
N ILE A 57 3.56 -5.02 4.97
CA ILE A 57 2.16 -5.43 4.82
C ILE A 57 1.29 -4.49 5.67
N SER A 58 0.26 -3.91 5.06
CA SER A 58 -0.57 -2.90 5.71
C SER A 58 -1.35 -3.47 6.89
N THR A 59 -1.40 -2.73 7.99
CA THR A 59 -2.45 -2.88 9.00
C THR A 59 -3.62 -1.94 8.73
N ASP A 60 -3.31 -0.79 8.16
CA ASP A 60 -4.24 0.20 7.63
C ASP A 60 -3.52 1.09 6.59
N ALA A 61 -4.28 1.96 5.94
CA ALA A 61 -3.74 2.94 5.02
C ALA A 61 -4.37 4.32 5.22
N VAL A 62 -3.57 5.38 5.07
CA VAL A 62 -4.00 6.78 5.23
C VAL A 62 -3.57 7.61 4.02
N GLN A 63 -4.40 8.60 3.65
CA GLN A 63 -4.03 9.58 2.61
C GLN A 63 -3.27 10.73 3.26
N HIS A 64 -1.94 10.74 3.18
CA HIS A 64 -1.10 11.73 3.87
C HIS A 64 -1.20 13.17 3.31
N ASP A 65 -1.71 13.30 2.11
CA ASP A 65 -1.89 14.56 1.38
C ASP A 65 -3.33 15.11 1.44
N MET A 66 -4.23 14.44 2.18
CA MET A 66 -5.56 14.95 2.48
C MET A 66 -5.46 15.95 3.63
N ASP A 67 -5.80 17.21 3.38
CA ASP A 67 -5.70 18.25 4.39
C ASP A 67 -6.92 19.20 4.33
N THR A 68 -7.79 19.05 5.30
CA THR A 68 -8.93 19.93 5.56
C THR A 68 -8.86 20.51 6.98
N SER A 69 -7.64 20.58 7.52
CA SER A 69 -7.40 21.03 8.91
C SER A 69 -7.89 22.44 9.20
N ILE A 70 -8.01 23.29 8.16
CA ILE A 70 -8.63 24.61 8.30
C ILE A 70 -10.10 24.54 8.78
N PHE A 71 -10.77 23.42 8.61
CA PHE A 71 -12.13 23.17 9.10
C PHE A 71 -12.16 22.36 10.40
N GLY A 72 -10.99 22.05 10.96
CA GLY A 72 -10.84 21.32 12.22
C GLY A 72 -10.65 19.81 12.08
N ASP A 73 -10.64 19.27 10.89
CA ASP A 73 -10.34 17.85 10.66
C ASP A 73 -8.85 17.55 10.92
N PRO A 74 -8.48 16.38 11.43
CA PRO A 74 -7.09 15.94 11.45
C PRO A 74 -6.52 15.85 10.03
N ILE A 75 -5.25 16.21 9.82
CA ILE A 75 -4.57 15.98 8.54
C ILE A 75 -4.59 14.48 8.24
N GLY A 76 -4.97 14.09 7.02
CA GLY A 76 -5.16 12.69 6.60
C GLY A 76 -6.61 12.20 6.72
N GLN A 77 -7.45 12.90 7.46
CA GLN A 77 -8.88 12.57 7.56
C GLN A 77 -9.60 12.93 6.27
N VAL A 78 -10.24 11.97 5.63
CA VAL A 78 -11.20 12.26 4.57
C VAL A 78 -12.46 12.82 5.22
N PRO A 79 -12.89 14.05 4.89
CA PRO A 79 -14.02 14.69 5.54
C PRO A 79 -15.30 13.84 5.48
N ARG A 80 -16.04 13.82 6.58
CA ARG A 80 -17.32 13.08 6.73
C ARG A 80 -17.21 11.55 6.68
N MET A 81 -15.99 11.00 6.62
CA MET A 81 -15.78 9.57 6.83
C MET A 81 -15.74 9.27 8.33
N ASP A 82 -16.26 8.12 8.70
CA ASP A 82 -16.28 7.62 10.08
C ASP A 82 -14.98 6.93 10.50
N THR A 83 -14.02 6.84 9.57
CA THR A 83 -12.68 6.29 9.82
C THR A 83 -11.59 7.28 9.43
N PHE A 84 -10.52 7.33 10.23
CA PHE A 84 -9.31 8.11 9.92
C PHE A 84 -8.41 7.40 8.92
N ALA A 85 -8.25 6.10 9.07
CA ALA A 85 -7.45 5.26 8.20
C ALA A 85 -8.26 4.04 7.77
N PHE A 86 -8.05 3.55 6.57
CA PHE A 86 -8.77 2.42 5.99
C PHE A 86 -8.13 1.12 6.47
N PRO A 87 -8.81 0.31 7.31
CA PRO A 87 -8.23 -0.88 7.91
C PRO A 87 -8.01 -1.97 6.86
N ALA A 88 -6.89 -2.69 6.98
CA ALA A 88 -6.69 -3.93 6.26
C ALA A 88 -7.47 -5.06 6.92
N ASP A 89 -7.89 -6.05 6.13
CA ASP A 89 -8.51 -7.26 6.68
C ASP A 89 -7.48 -8.09 7.46
N ALA A 90 -7.74 -8.37 8.73
CA ALA A 90 -6.80 -9.04 9.61
C ALA A 90 -6.39 -10.44 9.14
N GLN A 91 -7.32 -11.18 8.52
CA GLN A 91 -7.02 -12.52 8.00
C GLN A 91 -6.14 -12.45 6.75
N LEU A 92 -6.35 -11.44 5.89
CA LEU A 92 -5.51 -11.20 4.73
C LEU A 92 -4.09 -10.77 5.16
N VAL A 93 -3.98 -9.92 6.19
CA VAL A 93 -2.68 -9.53 6.76
C VAL A 93 -1.92 -10.75 7.25
N GLU A 94 -2.54 -11.61 8.07
CA GLU A 94 -1.91 -12.84 8.58
C GLU A 94 -1.46 -13.76 7.45
N LYS A 95 -2.32 -13.99 6.47
CA LYS A 95 -2.01 -14.82 5.29
C LYS A 95 -0.86 -14.24 4.47
N ALA A 96 -0.85 -12.92 4.24
CA ALA A 96 0.19 -12.26 3.47
C ALA A 96 1.55 -12.31 4.19
N VAL A 97 1.58 -12.10 5.51
CA VAL A 97 2.80 -12.26 6.33
C VAL A 97 3.36 -13.66 6.19
N ARG A 98 2.53 -14.68 6.42
CA ARG A 98 2.96 -16.08 6.34
C ARG A 98 3.43 -16.44 4.94
N ALA A 99 2.67 -16.07 3.91
CA ALA A 99 3.03 -16.36 2.52
C ALA A 99 4.38 -15.73 2.13
N ASN A 100 4.64 -14.47 2.56
CA ASN A 100 5.92 -13.84 2.29
C ASN A 100 7.07 -14.51 3.03
N GLN A 101 6.89 -14.87 4.30
CA GLN A 101 7.91 -15.58 5.09
C GLN A 101 8.24 -16.96 4.52
N GLU A 102 7.24 -17.68 4.01
CA GLU A 102 7.43 -18.98 3.37
C GLU A 102 8.13 -18.86 2.01
N ALA A 103 7.72 -17.87 1.19
CA ALA A 103 8.26 -17.69 -0.15
C ALA A 103 9.65 -17.01 -0.16
N ASN A 104 9.89 -16.12 0.79
CA ASN A 104 11.09 -15.28 0.88
C ASN A 104 11.68 -15.29 2.30
N PRO A 105 12.22 -16.42 2.77
CA PRO A 105 12.68 -16.58 4.16
C PRO A 105 13.83 -15.63 4.54
N ASP A 106 14.57 -15.11 3.55
CA ASP A 106 15.70 -14.21 3.75
C ASP A 106 15.30 -12.72 3.73
N ILE A 107 13.99 -12.42 3.52
CA ILE A 107 13.46 -11.05 3.46
C ILE A 107 12.67 -10.75 4.74
N HIS A 108 13.02 -9.64 5.39
CA HIS A 108 12.25 -9.21 6.57
C HIS A 108 10.85 -8.74 6.17
N THR A 109 9.88 -9.15 6.97
CA THR A 109 8.47 -8.79 6.81
C THR A 109 8.04 -7.92 7.98
N PHE A 110 7.60 -6.71 7.68
CA PHE A 110 7.06 -5.76 8.65
C PHE A 110 5.57 -5.57 8.43
N THR A 111 4.87 -5.23 9.49
CA THR A 111 3.47 -4.83 9.41
C THR A 111 3.31 -3.42 9.94
N GLY A 112 2.37 -2.65 9.39
CA GLY A 112 2.09 -1.30 9.88
C GLY A 112 1.30 -0.45 8.90
N ARG A 113 1.11 0.81 9.27
CA ARG A 113 0.41 1.80 8.47
C ARG A 113 1.19 2.11 7.19
N ILE A 114 0.45 2.23 6.07
CA ILE A 114 0.97 2.73 4.79
C ILE A 114 0.39 4.12 4.54
N ALA A 115 1.23 5.07 4.13
CA ALA A 115 0.83 6.42 3.78
C ALA A 115 0.83 6.60 2.27
N SER A 116 -0.31 6.98 1.69
CA SER A 116 -0.44 7.23 0.25
C SER A 116 -0.70 8.69 -0.06
N GLY A 117 -0.15 9.17 -1.18
CA GLY A 117 -0.40 10.50 -1.69
C GLY A 117 0.04 10.64 -3.14
N ASP A 118 -0.46 11.63 -3.86
CA ASP A 118 -0.06 11.90 -5.25
C ASP A 118 1.30 12.62 -5.31
N GLN A 119 2.28 12.12 -4.54
CA GLN A 119 3.62 12.66 -4.40
C GLN A 119 4.65 11.54 -4.27
N PHE A 120 5.72 11.62 -5.08
CA PHE A 120 6.91 10.82 -4.87
C PHE A 120 7.74 11.45 -3.74
N ILE A 121 7.90 10.74 -2.62
CA ILE A 121 8.60 11.28 -1.45
C ILE A 121 10.11 11.11 -1.64
N SER A 122 10.80 12.24 -1.81
CA SER A 122 12.25 12.33 -2.02
C SER A 122 12.90 13.45 -1.20
N SER A 123 12.25 13.88 -0.11
CA SER A 123 12.73 14.92 0.79
C SER A 123 12.65 14.43 2.22
N GLN A 124 13.77 14.58 2.95
CA GLN A 124 13.84 14.22 4.36
C GLN A 124 12.81 14.99 5.21
N GLU A 125 12.58 16.26 4.91
CA GLU A 125 11.58 17.07 5.62
C GLU A 125 10.15 16.52 5.45
N VAL A 126 9.77 16.15 4.21
CA VAL A 126 8.45 15.58 3.93
C VAL A 126 8.30 14.21 4.58
N LYS A 127 9.35 13.37 4.51
CA LYS A 127 9.42 12.09 5.20
C LYS A 127 9.16 12.24 6.70
N GLU A 128 9.90 13.14 7.38
CA GLU A 128 9.76 13.37 8.83
C GLU A 128 8.36 13.88 9.20
N ARG A 129 7.78 14.74 8.35
CA ARG A 129 6.40 15.19 8.54
C ARG A 129 5.40 14.03 8.48
N ILE A 130 5.52 13.14 7.49
CA ILE A 130 4.64 11.97 7.34
C ILE A 130 4.80 11.02 8.54
N VAL A 131 6.04 10.75 8.94
CA VAL A 131 6.32 9.92 10.12
C VAL A 131 5.68 10.51 11.38
N THR A 132 5.86 11.81 11.61
CA THR A 132 5.35 12.51 12.81
C THR A 132 3.83 12.51 12.86
N LEU A 133 3.17 12.75 11.73
CA LEU A 133 1.71 12.86 11.67
C LEU A 133 1.01 11.49 11.69
N PHE A 134 1.60 10.48 11.07
CA PHE A 134 0.89 9.23 10.79
C PHE A 134 1.53 7.99 11.40
N GLY A 135 2.79 8.02 11.78
CA GLY A 135 3.52 6.84 12.26
C GLY A 135 3.62 5.73 11.20
N ALA A 136 3.57 6.09 9.91
CA ALA A 136 3.56 5.14 8.81
C ALA A 136 4.93 4.47 8.60
N LYS A 137 4.92 3.23 8.10
CA LYS A 137 6.11 2.42 7.81
C LYS A 137 6.70 2.68 6.43
N CYS A 138 5.86 2.99 5.46
CA CYS A 138 6.29 3.33 4.11
C CYS A 138 5.30 4.30 3.44
N ALA A 139 5.75 4.94 2.34
CA ALA A 139 4.96 5.84 1.53
C ALA A 139 4.93 5.38 0.08
N GLU A 140 3.78 5.51 -0.56
CA GLU A 140 3.54 5.18 -1.96
C GLU A 140 2.38 6.02 -2.51
N MET A 141 1.80 5.68 -3.67
CA MET A 141 0.90 6.60 -4.35
C MET A 141 -0.52 6.03 -4.63
N GLU A 142 -0.85 4.80 -4.25
CA GLU A 142 -2.11 4.13 -4.64
C GLU A 142 -2.87 3.46 -3.48
N GLY A 143 -2.15 2.86 -2.55
CA GLY A 143 -2.71 1.90 -1.60
C GLY A 143 -3.87 2.43 -0.77
N ALA A 144 -3.76 3.65 -0.22
CA ALA A 144 -4.87 4.22 0.56
C ALA A 144 -6.10 4.53 -0.31
N ALA A 145 -5.93 4.84 -1.60
CA ALA A 145 -7.07 5.04 -2.50
C ALA A 145 -7.77 3.71 -2.85
N ILE A 146 -6.99 2.64 -3.02
CA ILE A 146 -7.52 1.28 -3.20
C ILE A 146 -8.25 0.84 -1.93
N ALA A 147 -7.62 0.99 -0.76
CA ALA A 147 -8.23 0.65 0.52
C ALA A 147 -9.50 1.48 0.79
N HIS A 148 -9.52 2.76 0.43
CA HIS A 148 -10.70 3.62 0.51
C HIS A 148 -11.83 3.11 -0.39
N GLY A 149 -11.53 2.80 -1.66
CA GLY A 149 -12.51 2.23 -2.58
C GLY A 149 -13.06 0.88 -2.10
N ALA A 150 -12.17 -0.01 -1.62
CA ALA A 150 -12.55 -1.29 -1.04
C ALA A 150 -13.43 -1.12 0.22
N TYR A 151 -13.07 -0.18 1.10
CA TYR A 151 -13.86 0.16 2.30
C TYR A 151 -15.29 0.59 1.96
N LEU A 152 -15.45 1.50 0.98
CA LEU A 152 -16.77 1.96 0.54
C LEU A 152 -17.62 0.85 -0.08
N ASN A 153 -16.97 -0.12 -0.73
CA ASN A 153 -17.62 -1.30 -1.31
C ASN A 153 -17.71 -2.50 -0.34
N GLN A 154 -17.23 -2.36 0.90
CA GLN A 154 -17.20 -3.43 1.93
C GLN A 154 -16.44 -4.68 1.46
N ILE A 155 -15.39 -4.49 0.66
CA ILE A 155 -14.53 -5.56 0.14
C ILE A 155 -13.28 -5.66 1.02
N PRO A 156 -12.93 -6.83 1.56
CA PRO A 156 -11.69 -7.05 2.29
C PRO A 156 -10.47 -6.65 1.45
N CYS A 157 -9.52 -5.92 2.06
CA CYS A 157 -8.35 -5.43 1.34
C CYS A 157 -7.08 -5.58 2.18
N VAL A 158 -5.95 -5.82 1.51
CA VAL A 158 -4.61 -5.72 2.09
C VAL A 158 -3.64 -5.13 1.07
N ILE A 159 -2.67 -4.35 1.56
CA ILE A 159 -1.63 -3.74 0.74
C ILE A 159 -0.30 -4.39 1.09
N VAL A 160 0.47 -4.77 0.08
CA VAL A 160 1.79 -5.39 0.21
C VAL A 160 2.79 -4.55 -0.58
N ARG A 161 3.88 -4.14 0.04
CA ARG A 161 4.90 -3.29 -0.58
C ARG A 161 6.30 -3.85 -0.38
N ALA A 162 7.05 -3.97 -1.48
CA ALA A 162 8.50 -4.14 -1.42
C ALA A 162 9.16 -2.75 -1.31
N ILE A 163 10.14 -2.60 -0.45
CA ILE A 163 10.81 -1.32 -0.26
C ILE A 163 11.84 -1.09 -1.35
N SER A 164 11.64 -0.03 -2.13
CA SER A 164 12.50 0.36 -3.26
C SER A 164 13.55 1.38 -2.90
N ASP A 165 13.30 2.23 -1.90
CA ASP A 165 14.12 3.37 -1.51
C ASP A 165 13.83 3.79 -0.07
N LYS A 166 14.56 4.79 0.42
CA LYS A 166 14.42 5.29 1.79
C LYS A 166 13.50 6.51 1.91
N ALA A 167 12.77 6.88 0.86
CA ALA A 167 11.89 8.06 0.82
C ALA A 167 12.60 9.36 1.28
N ASP A 168 13.87 9.50 0.96
CA ASP A 168 14.72 10.64 1.32
C ASP A 168 15.45 11.17 0.08
N ASN A 169 16.49 11.98 0.29
CA ASN A 169 17.23 12.61 -0.80
C ASN A 169 17.94 11.60 -1.74
N SER A 170 18.09 10.33 -1.38
CA SER A 170 18.66 9.26 -2.21
C SER A 170 17.60 8.57 -3.09
N ALA A 171 16.33 8.70 -2.78
CA ALA A 171 15.23 7.94 -3.40
C ALA A 171 15.20 7.99 -4.94
N SER A 172 15.50 9.14 -5.53
CA SER A 172 15.51 9.31 -6.99
C SER A 172 16.61 8.51 -7.71
N MET A 173 17.64 8.08 -7.00
CA MET A 173 18.72 7.23 -7.52
C MET A 173 18.42 5.75 -7.29
N ASP A 174 17.85 5.42 -6.15
CA ASP A 174 17.62 4.04 -5.72
C ASP A 174 16.44 3.39 -6.47
N TYR A 175 15.35 4.15 -6.70
CA TYR A 175 14.14 3.67 -7.35
C TYR A 175 14.37 3.02 -8.73
N PRO A 176 15.05 3.64 -9.72
CA PRO A 176 15.23 3.03 -11.02
C PRO A 176 16.10 1.77 -11.01
N ALA A 177 17.04 1.69 -10.06
CA ALA A 177 17.90 0.52 -9.89
C ALA A 177 17.10 -0.66 -9.33
N PHE A 178 16.25 -0.39 -8.36
CA PHE A 178 15.39 -1.38 -7.74
C PHE A 178 14.31 -1.90 -8.71
N GLU A 179 13.64 -1.02 -9.44
CA GLU A 179 12.60 -1.39 -10.40
C GLU A 179 13.10 -2.44 -11.40
N LYS A 180 14.30 -2.28 -11.95
CA LYS A 180 14.92 -3.27 -12.85
C LYS A 180 15.17 -4.63 -12.19
N LYS A 181 15.52 -4.62 -10.90
CA LYS A 181 15.87 -5.84 -10.16
C LYS A 181 14.66 -6.63 -9.72
N GLU A 182 13.58 -5.94 -9.32
CA GLU A 182 12.44 -6.55 -8.64
C GLU A 182 11.23 -6.82 -9.54
N ILE A 183 11.13 -6.22 -10.74
CA ILE A 183 10.13 -6.60 -11.75
C ILE A 183 10.17 -8.11 -12.04
N GLY A 184 11.35 -8.74 -11.96
CA GLY A 184 11.50 -10.18 -12.08
C GLY A 184 11.00 -11.00 -10.90
N ARG A 185 10.92 -10.44 -9.69
CA ARG A 185 10.49 -11.15 -8.47
C ARG A 185 9.01 -10.99 -8.14
N ALA A 186 8.40 -9.88 -8.55
CA ALA A 186 6.97 -9.63 -8.37
C ALA A 186 6.10 -10.31 -9.44
N SER A 187 6.72 -10.94 -10.45
CA SER A 187 6.04 -11.58 -11.58
C SER A 187 5.92 -13.10 -11.45
N CYS A 188 6.29 -13.69 -10.31
CA CYS A 188 6.18 -15.14 -10.08
C CYS A 188 5.05 -15.48 -9.13
#